data_2977bdab53118a5e18f2d1082e7c9231
#
_entry.id   2977bdab53118a5e18f2d1082e7c9231
#
_cell.length_a   1.000
_cell.length_b   1.000
_cell.length_c   1.000
_cell.angle_alpha   90.00
_cell.angle_beta   90.00
_cell.angle_gamma   90.00
#
_symmetry.space_group_name_H-M   'P 1'
#
loop_
_entity.id
_entity.type
_entity.pdbx_description
1 polymer ?
#
loop_
_entity_poly.entity_id
_entity_poly.type
_entity_poly.pdbx_seq_one_letter_code
_entity_poly.pdbx_strand_id
1 'polypeptide(L)'
;ASDVYKRQVHAIGKGILIAEVQQNSDVTYRVYDYDRRDATGKPRQLHTEQAEDVAKRTPPRDDYNFGGHLIRCEYFTVDRMTGSFTDVCDDESFTSLVILDGNGTLIGENEKIPLRKGDSFFLPANSGSYRVEGNTVILKTRVGTI
;
A
#
# COMPACT_ATOMS: atom_id res chain seq x y z
N ALA A 1 -0.53 3.54 13.87
CA ALA A 1 -0.60 2.73 12.65
C ALA A 1 0.30 1.51 12.85
N SER A 2 -0.19 0.34 12.52
CA SER A 2 0.59 -0.89 12.57
C SER A 2 0.85 -1.35 11.14
N ASP A 3 2.10 -1.64 10.83
CA ASP A 3 2.48 -2.16 9.53
C ASP A 3 2.43 -3.70 9.56
N VAL A 4 1.82 -4.29 8.53
CA VAL A 4 1.79 -5.73 8.34
C VAL A 4 2.79 -6.08 7.25
N TYR A 5 3.77 -6.89 7.59
CA TYR A 5 4.84 -7.26 6.67
C TYR A 5 4.47 -8.47 5.81
N LYS A 6 5.17 -8.59 4.67
CA LYS A 6 5.05 -9.72 3.74
C LYS A 6 5.05 -11.07 4.47
N ARG A 7 4.04 -11.89 4.23
CA ARG A 7 3.87 -13.23 4.79
C ARG A 7 3.64 -13.27 6.31
N GLN A 8 3.15 -12.19 6.89
CA GLN A 8 2.71 -12.20 8.27
C GLN A 8 1.23 -12.59 8.34
N VAL A 9 0.90 -13.53 9.21
CA VAL A 9 -0.51 -13.87 9.46
C VAL A 9 -1.18 -12.70 10.18
N HIS A 10 -2.25 -12.19 9.60
CA HIS A 10 -2.99 -11.05 10.15
C HIS A 10 -4.49 -11.22 9.99
N ALA A 11 -5.24 -10.50 10.78
CA ALA A 11 -6.69 -10.40 10.68
C ALA A 11 -7.11 -8.94 10.86
N ILE A 12 -8.13 -8.53 10.11
CA ILE A 12 -8.65 -7.16 10.13
C ILE A 12 -9.91 -7.14 11.00
N GLY A 13 -9.83 -6.42 12.11
CA GLY A 13 -10.95 -6.26 13.05
C GLY A 13 -11.97 -5.23 12.56
N LYS A 14 -13.09 -5.14 13.29
CA LYS A 14 -14.13 -4.15 13.01
C LYS A 14 -13.62 -2.72 13.17
N GLY A 15 -13.98 -1.85 12.23
CA GLY A 15 -13.65 -0.42 12.29
C GLY A 15 -12.20 -0.08 11.88
N ILE A 16 -11.43 -1.04 11.38
CA ILE A 16 -10.08 -0.82 10.89
C ILE A 16 -10.13 -0.62 9.37
N LEU A 17 -9.48 0.44 8.90
CA LEU A 17 -9.18 0.68 7.49
C LEU A 17 -7.71 0.35 7.24
N ILE A 18 -7.44 -0.43 6.20
CA ILE A 18 -6.08 -0.76 5.77
C ILE A 18 -5.84 -0.30 4.33
N ALA A 19 -4.58 -0.01 4.04
CA ALA A 19 -4.08 0.08 2.68
C ALA A 19 -3.16 -1.13 2.47
N GLU A 20 -3.44 -1.94 1.46
CA GLU A 20 -2.68 -3.13 1.13
C GLU A 20 -2.02 -2.94 -0.24
N VAL A 21 -0.69 -2.96 -0.26
CA VAL A 21 0.11 -2.93 -1.48
C VAL A 21 0.68 -4.31 -1.70
N GLN A 22 0.32 -4.94 -2.80
CA GLN A 22 0.75 -6.31 -3.12
C GLN A 22 1.10 -6.45 -4.60
N GLN A 23 1.86 -7.49 -4.91
CA GLN A 23 2.01 -7.94 -6.29
C GLN A 23 0.66 -8.47 -6.81
N ASN A 24 0.46 -8.41 -8.13
CA ASN A 24 -0.70 -9.00 -8.77
C ASN A 24 -0.66 -10.54 -8.60
N SER A 25 -1.47 -11.06 -7.66
CA SER A 25 -1.58 -12.47 -7.35
C SER A 25 -2.98 -12.78 -6.81
N ASP A 26 -3.55 -13.88 -7.25
CA ASP A 26 -4.83 -14.41 -6.76
C ASP A 26 -4.65 -15.40 -5.59
N VAL A 27 -3.41 -15.67 -5.19
CA VAL A 27 -3.09 -16.60 -4.11
C VAL A 27 -3.38 -15.96 -2.76
N THR A 28 -4.35 -16.54 -2.05
CA THR A 28 -4.68 -16.18 -0.67
C THR A 28 -4.70 -17.42 0.19
N TYR A 29 -3.83 -17.51 1.19
CA TYR A 29 -3.85 -18.59 2.17
C TYR A 29 -4.63 -18.17 3.42
N ARG A 30 -5.85 -18.74 3.58
CA ARG A 30 -6.73 -18.47 4.72
C ARG A 30 -6.45 -19.46 5.85
N VAL A 31 -6.14 -18.92 7.02
CA VAL A 31 -5.97 -19.70 8.25
C VAL A 31 -7.28 -19.74 9.04
N TYR A 32 -8.04 -18.66 8.99
CA TYR A 32 -9.33 -18.53 9.64
C TYR A 32 -10.23 -17.58 8.83
N ASP A 33 -11.54 -17.83 8.76
CA ASP A 33 -12.46 -17.06 7.90
C ASP A 33 -13.76 -16.61 8.57
N TYR A 34 -13.82 -16.54 9.89
CA TYR A 34 -14.97 -16.01 10.64
C TYR A 34 -16.33 -16.64 10.24
N ASP A 35 -16.36 -17.94 9.92
CA ASP A 35 -17.56 -18.65 9.46
C ASP A 35 -18.19 -18.05 8.17
N ARG A 36 -17.46 -17.29 7.38
CA ARG A 36 -17.95 -16.77 6.11
C ARG A 36 -18.26 -17.90 5.15
N ARG A 37 -19.41 -17.75 4.48
CA ARG A 37 -19.89 -18.74 3.50
C ARG A 37 -19.85 -18.13 2.11
N ASP A 38 -19.62 -18.99 1.12
CA ASP A 38 -19.73 -18.62 -0.28
C ASP A 38 -21.20 -18.46 -0.72
N ALA A 39 -21.41 -18.12 -2.00
CA ALA A 39 -22.74 -17.95 -2.57
C ALA A 39 -23.60 -19.23 -2.55
N THR A 40 -22.99 -20.41 -2.32
CA THR A 40 -23.68 -21.71 -2.21
C THR A 40 -23.96 -22.10 -0.75
N GLY A 41 -23.56 -21.26 0.22
CA GLY A 41 -23.73 -21.49 1.65
C GLY A 41 -22.66 -22.39 2.27
N LYS A 42 -21.60 -22.75 1.53
CA LYS A 42 -20.50 -23.55 2.05
C LYS A 42 -19.41 -22.66 2.67
N PRO A 43 -18.72 -23.13 3.73
CA PRO A 43 -17.57 -22.42 4.25
C PRO A 43 -16.48 -22.36 3.19
N ARG A 44 -15.76 -21.24 3.11
CA ARG A 44 -14.63 -21.10 2.20
C ARG A 44 -13.47 -21.98 2.65
N GLN A 45 -12.71 -22.49 1.68
CA GLN A 45 -11.56 -23.35 1.94
C GLN A 45 -10.50 -22.63 2.79
N LEU A 46 -10.01 -23.32 3.80
CA LEU A 46 -8.84 -22.90 4.58
C LEU A 46 -7.57 -23.55 3.99
N HIS A 47 -6.44 -22.88 4.18
CA HIS A 47 -5.14 -23.25 3.61
C HIS A 47 -4.06 -23.22 4.71
N THR A 48 -4.33 -23.92 5.82
CA THR A 48 -3.48 -23.85 7.02
C THR A 48 -2.07 -24.38 6.77
N GLU A 49 -1.93 -25.51 6.07
CA GLU A 49 -0.64 -26.09 5.74
C GLU A 49 0.19 -25.17 4.83
N GLN A 50 -0.42 -24.68 3.74
CA GLN A 50 0.25 -23.75 2.83
C GLN A 50 0.61 -22.42 3.50
N ALA A 51 -0.25 -21.95 4.40
CA ALA A 51 0.02 -20.74 5.18
C ALA A 51 1.20 -20.95 6.13
N GLU A 52 1.30 -22.12 6.75
CA GLU A 52 2.41 -22.47 7.64
C GLU A 52 3.74 -22.54 6.89
N ASP A 53 3.76 -23.12 5.70
CA ASP A 53 4.96 -23.24 4.86
C ASP A 53 5.53 -21.89 4.44
N VAL A 54 4.66 -20.89 4.18
CA VAL A 54 5.10 -19.58 3.68
C VAL A 54 5.19 -18.51 4.77
N ALA A 55 4.61 -18.75 5.95
CA ALA A 55 4.57 -17.77 7.02
C ALA A 55 5.97 -17.49 7.57
N LYS A 56 6.30 -16.20 7.68
CA LYS A 56 7.51 -15.80 8.40
C LYS A 56 7.25 -15.86 9.91
N ARG A 57 8.02 -16.70 10.61
CA ARG A 57 7.96 -16.88 12.06
C ARG A 57 8.92 -15.95 12.81
N THR A 58 9.70 -15.16 12.08
CA THR A 58 10.59 -14.16 12.67
C THR A 58 9.82 -12.87 12.98
N PRO A 59 10.08 -12.20 14.09
CA PRO A 59 9.50 -10.88 14.36
C PRO A 59 9.74 -9.91 13.20
N PRO A 60 8.84 -8.97 12.95
CA PRO A 60 9.11 -7.89 12.01
C PRO A 60 10.36 -7.14 12.46
N ARG A 61 11.15 -6.68 11.50
CA ARG A 61 12.32 -5.84 11.80
C ARG A 61 11.86 -4.40 11.96
N ASP A 62 12.25 -3.76 13.06
CA ASP A 62 11.90 -2.36 13.36
C ASP A 62 12.70 -1.34 12.53
N ASP A 63 13.66 -1.82 11.72
CA ASP A 63 14.60 -1.01 10.97
C ASP A 63 14.11 -0.56 9.57
N TYR A 64 12.85 -0.80 9.23
CA TYR A 64 12.29 -0.41 7.92
C TYR A 64 11.74 1.02 7.86
N ASN A 65 11.55 1.69 8.99
CA ASN A 65 10.94 3.02 9.02
C ASN A 65 12.01 4.12 9.06
N PHE A 66 12.70 4.29 7.94
CA PHE A 66 13.68 5.37 7.77
C PHE A 66 13.01 6.57 7.09
N GLY A 67 12.71 7.64 7.84
CA GLY A 67 12.31 8.90 7.24
C GLY A 67 11.08 8.83 6.33
N GLY A 68 10.11 7.97 6.66
CA GLY A 68 8.89 7.79 5.85
C GLY A 68 8.91 6.58 4.92
N HIS A 69 10.03 5.88 4.77
CA HIS A 69 10.10 4.63 4.02
C HIS A 69 9.48 3.49 4.81
N LEU A 70 8.40 2.90 4.30
CA LEU A 70 7.71 1.79 4.95
C LEU A 70 8.17 0.43 4.41
N ILE A 71 8.32 0.29 3.10
CA ILE A 71 8.66 -0.97 2.44
C ILE A 71 9.64 -0.70 1.30
N ARG A 72 10.68 -1.54 1.22
CA ARG A 72 11.54 -1.68 0.04
C ARG A 72 11.75 -3.15 -0.25
N CYS A 73 11.41 -3.57 -1.45
CA CYS A 73 11.67 -4.93 -1.94
C CYS A 73 11.91 -4.89 -3.45
N GLU A 74 12.32 -6.02 -4.02
CA GLU A 74 12.57 -6.17 -5.46
C GLU A 74 11.38 -5.81 -6.37
N TYR A 75 10.15 -5.79 -5.82
CA TYR A 75 8.93 -5.60 -6.60
C TYR A 75 8.37 -4.19 -6.50
N PHE A 76 8.48 -3.56 -5.33
CA PHE A 76 7.95 -2.21 -5.11
C PHE A 76 8.56 -1.53 -3.89
N THR A 77 8.44 -0.23 -3.87
CA THR A 77 8.72 0.61 -2.71
C THR A 77 7.43 1.29 -2.25
N VAL A 78 7.28 1.47 -0.93
CA VAL A 78 6.16 2.20 -0.33
C VAL A 78 6.72 3.24 0.65
N ASP A 79 6.39 4.49 0.40
CA ASP A 79 6.78 5.62 1.23
C ASP A 79 5.54 6.28 1.84
N ARG A 80 5.63 6.69 3.09
CA ARG A 80 4.63 7.55 3.73
C ARG A 80 5.10 9.00 3.65
N MET A 81 4.40 9.78 2.85
CA MET A 81 4.63 11.21 2.68
C MET A 81 3.66 12.00 3.56
N THR A 82 4.12 13.07 4.20
CA THR A 82 3.28 13.93 5.04
C THR A 82 3.49 15.39 4.69
N GLY A 83 2.39 16.15 4.66
CA GLY A 83 2.41 17.58 4.30
C GLY A 83 2.66 17.83 2.83
N SER A 84 3.28 18.97 2.53
CA SER A 84 3.62 19.37 1.16
C SER A 84 4.98 18.82 0.76
N PHE A 85 5.11 18.37 -0.50
CA PHE A 85 6.37 17.88 -1.07
C PHE A 85 6.42 18.07 -2.59
N THR A 86 7.61 18.00 -3.16
CA THR A 86 7.85 17.94 -4.60
C THR A 86 8.59 16.65 -4.92
N ASP A 87 8.23 16.02 -6.04
CA ASP A 87 8.84 14.77 -6.49
C ASP A 87 8.80 14.67 -8.02
N VAL A 88 9.42 13.64 -8.57
CA VAL A 88 9.49 13.38 -10.01
C VAL A 88 8.98 11.96 -10.30
N CYS A 89 8.05 11.86 -11.22
CA CYS A 89 7.67 10.59 -11.83
C CYS A 89 8.49 10.42 -13.12
N ASP A 90 9.66 9.78 -12.97
CA ASP A 90 10.63 9.52 -14.05
C ASP A 90 10.14 8.41 -14.99
N ASP A 91 11.00 8.00 -15.94
CA ASP A 91 10.71 6.96 -16.92
C ASP A 91 10.90 5.54 -16.38
N GLU A 92 11.50 5.37 -15.18
CA GLU A 92 11.74 4.05 -14.59
C GLU A 92 10.48 3.39 -14.04
N SER A 93 9.53 4.18 -13.53
CA SER A 93 8.33 3.65 -12.88
C SER A 93 7.18 4.65 -12.87
N PHE A 94 5.96 4.13 -12.90
CA PHE A 94 4.79 4.91 -12.46
C PHE A 94 4.89 5.29 -10.98
N THR A 95 4.11 6.28 -10.58
CA THR A 95 3.88 6.62 -9.17
C THR A 95 2.40 6.48 -8.84
N SER A 96 2.08 5.68 -7.83
CA SER A 96 0.73 5.60 -7.25
C SER A 96 0.69 6.38 -5.94
N LEU A 97 -0.32 7.24 -5.78
CA LEU A 97 -0.57 8.03 -4.59
C LEU A 97 -1.94 7.65 -4.02
N VAL A 98 -1.98 7.21 -2.76
CA VAL A 98 -3.23 6.95 -2.03
C VAL A 98 -3.31 7.90 -0.85
N ILE A 99 -4.37 8.71 -0.79
CA ILE A 99 -4.56 9.74 0.24
C ILE A 99 -5.17 9.09 1.47
N LEU A 100 -4.36 8.88 2.50
CA LEU A 100 -4.80 8.23 3.75
C LEU A 100 -5.54 9.20 4.66
N ASP A 101 -5.11 10.48 4.68
CA ASP A 101 -5.73 11.51 5.52
C ASP A 101 -5.43 12.91 5.01
N GLY A 102 -6.26 13.88 5.45
CA GLY A 102 -6.12 15.30 5.11
C GLY A 102 -6.67 15.66 3.73
N ASN A 103 -6.25 16.84 3.26
CA ASN A 103 -6.63 17.40 1.96
C ASN A 103 -5.51 18.28 1.40
N GLY A 104 -5.55 18.52 0.10
CA GLY A 104 -4.53 19.32 -0.58
C GLY A 104 -4.80 19.48 -2.06
N THR A 105 -3.73 19.72 -2.81
CA THR A 105 -3.76 19.84 -4.26
C THR A 105 -2.55 19.12 -4.86
N LEU A 106 -2.77 18.26 -5.83
CA LEU A 106 -1.75 17.70 -6.70
C LEU A 106 -1.56 18.65 -7.87
N ILE A 107 -0.34 19.11 -8.09
CA ILE A 107 0.03 20.07 -9.12
C ILE A 107 1.04 19.40 -10.04
N GLY A 108 0.63 19.15 -11.25
CA GLY A 108 1.47 18.76 -12.38
C GLY A 108 1.86 19.95 -13.22
N GLU A 109 2.45 19.69 -14.38
CA GLU A 109 2.89 20.75 -15.31
C GLU A 109 1.73 21.65 -15.78
N ASN A 110 0.61 21.04 -16.15
CA ASN A 110 -0.55 21.75 -16.73
C ASN A 110 -1.86 21.54 -15.95
N GLU A 111 -1.80 20.86 -14.82
CA GLU A 111 -3.00 20.44 -14.08
C GLU A 111 -2.87 20.73 -12.59
N LYS A 112 -4.03 21.05 -12.00
CA LYS A 112 -4.21 21.13 -10.55
C LYS A 112 -5.42 20.33 -10.16
N ILE A 113 -5.22 19.31 -9.36
CA ILE A 113 -6.25 18.34 -8.98
C ILE A 113 -6.42 18.38 -7.46
N PRO A 114 -7.63 18.60 -6.92
CA PRO A 114 -7.85 18.54 -5.49
C PRO A 114 -7.65 17.13 -4.96
N LEU A 115 -7.02 17.02 -3.78
CA LEU A 115 -6.78 15.79 -3.05
C LEU A 115 -7.69 15.72 -1.84
N ARG A 116 -8.33 14.57 -1.63
CA ARG A 116 -9.16 14.27 -0.46
C ARG A 116 -8.84 12.89 0.08
N LYS A 117 -9.04 12.70 1.37
CA LYS A 117 -8.95 11.37 2.00
C LYS A 117 -9.78 10.34 1.24
N GLY A 118 -9.15 9.21 0.91
CA GLY A 118 -9.71 8.10 0.14
C GLY A 118 -9.48 8.19 -1.36
N ASP A 119 -8.99 9.32 -1.87
CA ASP A 119 -8.62 9.44 -3.30
C ASP A 119 -7.37 8.61 -3.61
N SER A 120 -7.31 8.13 -4.86
CA SER A 120 -6.16 7.42 -5.42
C SER A 120 -5.81 8.00 -6.78
N PHE A 121 -4.52 8.24 -7.01
CA PHE A 121 -3.99 8.80 -8.24
C PHE A 121 -2.92 7.87 -8.81
N PHE A 122 -2.93 7.76 -10.12
CA PHE A 122 -1.92 7.05 -10.86
C PHE A 122 -1.23 8.02 -11.83
N LEU A 123 0.06 8.22 -11.60
CA LEU A 123 0.92 9.02 -12.48
C LEU A 123 1.71 8.02 -13.35
N PRO A 124 1.48 7.97 -14.67
CA PRO A 124 2.26 7.13 -15.56
C PRO A 124 3.75 7.44 -15.49
N ALA A 125 4.59 6.47 -15.80
CA ALA A 125 6.03 6.71 -15.96
C ALA A 125 6.27 7.87 -16.93
N ASN A 126 7.29 8.68 -16.65
CA ASN A 126 7.64 9.88 -17.40
C ASN A 126 6.58 11.01 -17.37
N SER A 127 5.75 11.07 -16.32
CA SER A 127 4.84 12.20 -16.11
C SER A 127 5.55 13.48 -15.66
N GLY A 128 6.85 13.41 -15.36
CA GLY A 128 7.66 14.56 -14.99
C GLY A 128 7.49 14.99 -13.53
N SER A 129 7.83 16.25 -13.28
CA SER A 129 7.76 16.82 -11.93
C SER A 129 6.33 17.07 -11.50
N TYR A 130 6.05 16.75 -10.23
CA TYR A 130 4.78 17.07 -9.60
C TYR A 130 4.99 17.58 -8.18
N ARG A 131 4.00 18.30 -7.65
CA ARG A 131 4.02 18.84 -6.30
C ARG A 131 2.69 18.56 -5.61
N VAL A 132 2.76 18.20 -4.36
CA VAL A 132 1.62 18.15 -3.45
C VAL A 132 1.69 19.35 -2.53
N GLU A 133 0.60 20.09 -2.43
CA GLU A 133 0.43 21.18 -1.48
C GLU A 133 -0.75 20.89 -0.55
N GLY A 134 -0.55 21.03 0.75
CA GLY A 134 -1.61 20.87 1.74
C GLY A 134 -1.16 20.08 2.97
N ASN A 135 -2.14 19.78 3.82
CA ASN A 135 -1.94 18.93 5.00
C ASN A 135 -2.44 17.51 4.67
N THR A 136 -1.56 16.69 4.13
CA THR A 136 -1.89 15.35 3.62
C THR A 136 -1.05 14.28 4.28
N VAL A 137 -1.61 13.07 4.36
CA VAL A 137 -0.88 11.83 4.61
C VAL A 137 -1.11 10.91 3.41
N ILE A 138 -0.05 10.58 2.71
CA ILE A 138 -0.10 9.86 1.43
C ILE A 138 0.79 8.62 1.48
N LEU A 139 0.29 7.49 0.98
CA LEU A 139 1.15 6.38 0.57
C LEU A 139 1.55 6.59 -0.88
N LYS A 140 2.84 6.71 -1.11
CA LYS A 140 3.46 6.73 -2.42
C LYS A 140 4.04 5.36 -2.71
N THR A 141 3.63 4.75 -3.82
CA THR A 141 4.12 3.44 -4.26
C THR A 141 4.71 3.54 -5.66
N ARG A 142 5.86 2.91 -5.85
CA ARG A 142 6.53 2.74 -7.13
C ARG A 142 6.95 1.29 -7.32
N VAL A 143 7.16 0.85 -8.56
CA VAL A 143 7.85 -0.42 -8.84
C VAL A 143 9.26 -0.34 -8.26
N GLY A 144 9.72 -1.42 -7.64
CA GLY A 144 11.04 -1.44 -7.01
C GLY A 144 12.15 -1.38 -8.05
N THR A 145 13.03 -0.43 -7.89
CA THR A 145 14.40 -0.48 -8.39
C THR A 145 15.30 -0.68 -7.18
N ILE A 146 15.92 -1.83 -7.09
CA ILE A 146 17.00 -2.10 -6.13
C ILE A 146 18.32 -1.71 -6.77
#